data_a0493ed3a5104b78f3fa6f07ab986f53
#
_entry.id   a0493ed3a5104b78f3fa6f07ab986f53
#
_cell.length_a   1.000
_cell.length_b   1.000
_cell.length_c   1.000
_cell.angle_alpha   90.00
_cell.angle_beta   90.00
_cell.angle_gamma   90.00
#
_symmetry.space_group_name_H-M   'P 1'
#
loop_
_entity.id
_entity.type
_entity.pdbx_description
1 polymer ?
#
loop_
_entity_poly.entity_id
_entity_poly.type
_entity_poly.pdbx_seq_one_letter_code
_entity_poly.pdbx_strand_id
1 'polypeptide(L)' 'MKYTFTVTQEGKEPEQKESMSFKKLLKSLVIPNPKWTGLLNYNNKKGRSVTHRIENGKKT' A
#
# COMPACT_ATOMS: atom_id res chain seq x y z
N MET A 1 12.26 8.77 7.16
CA MET A 1 11.50 7.92 8.07
C MET A 1 10.78 6.85 7.30
N LYS A 2 11.00 5.59 7.63
CA LYS A 2 10.35 4.49 6.89
C LYS A 2 9.06 4.06 7.60
N TYR A 3 8.06 3.77 6.81
CA TYR A 3 6.81 3.21 7.30
C TYR A 3 6.72 1.75 6.88
N THR A 4 6.18 0.92 7.75
CA THR A 4 5.88 -0.47 7.41
C THR A 4 4.45 -0.56 6.89
N PHE A 5 4.29 -0.99 5.66
CA PHE A 5 2.98 -1.13 5.03
C PHE A 5 2.60 -2.60 4.97
N THR A 6 1.35 -2.90 5.30
CA THR A 6 0.77 -4.20 5.05
C THR A 6 0.04 -4.14 3.72
N VAL A 7 0.53 -4.89 2.74
CA VAL A 7 -0.03 -4.91 1.39
C VAL A 7 -0.90 -6.14 1.25
N THR A 8 -2.19 -5.92 1.04
CA THR A 8 -3.16 -7.00 0.86
C THR A 8 -3.70 -6.97 -0.55
N GLN A 9 -3.62 -8.09 -1.26
CA GLN A 9 -4.22 -8.25 -2.58
C GLN A 9 -5.25 -9.34 -2.55
N GLU A 10 -6.28 -9.20 -3.38
CA GLU A 10 -7.30 -10.23 -3.53
C GLU A 10 -6.67 -11.51 -4.05
N GLY A 11 -6.94 -12.62 -3.38
CA GLY A 11 -6.40 -13.92 -3.73
C GLY A 11 -4.95 -14.18 -3.32
N LYS A 12 -4.34 -13.25 -2.58
CA LYS A 12 -2.96 -13.39 -2.09
C LYS A 12 -2.87 -13.12 -0.61
N GLU A 13 -1.84 -13.69 0.02
CA GLU A 13 -1.58 -13.44 1.43
C GLU A 13 -1.04 -12.04 1.65
N PRO A 14 -1.33 -11.43 2.82
CA PRO A 14 -0.78 -10.13 3.16
C PRO A 14 0.75 -10.14 3.20
N GLU A 15 1.37 -9.10 2.64
CA GLU A 15 2.82 -8.93 2.68
C GLU A 15 3.16 -7.63 3.39
N GLN A 16 4.30 -7.62 4.08
CA GLN A 16 4.79 -6.39 4.70
C GLN A 16 5.90 -5.81 3.83
N LYS A 17 5.80 -4.51 3.56
CA LYS A 17 6.81 -3.79 2.79
C LYS A 17 7.13 -2.48 3.48
N GLU A 18 8.38 -2.05 3.39
CA GLU A 18 8.81 -0.78 3.93
C GLU A 18 8.96 0.25 2.81
N SER A 19 8.54 1.47 3.10
CA SER A 19 8.67 2.57 2.16
C SER A 19 8.75 3.90 2.92
N MET A 20 9.39 4.87 2.31
CA MET A 20 9.49 6.20 2.90
C MET A 20 8.20 7.01 2.75
N SER A 21 7.34 6.66 1.82
CA SER A 21 6.05 7.31 1.67
C SER A 21 5.05 6.40 0.98
N PHE A 22 3.76 6.71 1.20
CA PHE A 22 2.66 5.98 0.54
C PHE A 22 2.76 6.11 -0.98
N LYS A 23 3.05 7.31 -1.48
CA LYS A 23 3.13 7.53 -2.92
C LYS A 23 4.24 6.71 -3.58
N LYS A 24 5.40 6.61 -2.94
CA LYS A 24 6.50 5.80 -3.46
C LYS A 24 6.14 4.32 -3.49
N LEU A 25 5.50 3.83 -2.44
CA LEU A 25 5.07 2.44 -2.41
C LEU A 25 4.03 2.17 -3.49
N LEU A 26 3.03 3.03 -3.61
CA LEU A 26 2.00 2.88 -4.63
C LEU A 26 2.59 2.86 -6.03
N LYS A 27 3.52 3.79 -6.32
CA LYS A 27 4.22 3.79 -7.60
C LYS A 27 4.92 2.47 -7.88
N SER A 28 5.63 1.91 -6.90
CA SER A 28 6.35 0.65 -7.08
C SER A 28 5.41 -0.51 -7.36
N LEU A 29 4.17 -0.42 -6.91
CA LEU A 29 3.15 -1.45 -7.16
C LEU A 29 2.49 -1.30 -8.53
N VAL A 30 2.27 -0.06 -8.99
CA VAL A 30 1.55 0.18 -10.24
C VAL A 30 2.45 0.22 -11.47
N ILE A 31 3.76 0.44 -11.31
CA ILE A 31 4.68 0.41 -12.45
C ILE A 31 4.64 -0.95 -13.16
N PRO A 32 4.80 -2.09 -12.42
CA PRO A 32 4.69 -3.41 -13.06
C PRO A 32 3.25 -3.82 -13.37
N ASN A 33 2.28 -3.23 -12.68
CA ASN A 33 0.87 -3.59 -12.85
C ASN A 33 -0.03 -2.35 -12.70
N PRO A 34 -0.28 -1.61 -13.81
CA PRO A 34 -1.08 -0.38 -13.75
C PRO A 34 -2.50 -0.55 -13.24
N LYS A 35 -3.02 -1.79 -13.25
CA LYS A 35 -4.37 -2.08 -12.76
C LYS A 35 -4.34 -2.75 -11.38
N TRP A 36 -3.27 -2.55 -10.63
CA TRP A 36 -3.15 -3.15 -9.32
C TRP A 36 -4.33 -2.77 -8.41
N THR A 37 -4.91 -3.76 -7.77
CA THR A 37 -6.05 -3.58 -6.86
C THR A 37 -5.74 -4.27 -5.54
N GLY A 38 -5.98 -3.59 -4.44
CA GLY A 38 -5.73 -4.14 -3.11
C GLY A 38 -5.87 -3.09 -2.03
N LEU A 39 -5.37 -3.44 -0.84
CA LEU A 39 -5.41 -2.57 0.33
C LEU A 39 -4.00 -2.32 0.84
N LEU A 40 -3.73 -1.08 1.20
CA LEU A 40 -2.48 -0.68 1.83
C LEU A 40 -2.78 -0.15 3.22
N ASN A 41 -2.25 -0.83 4.24
CA ASN A 41 -2.43 -0.42 5.63
C ASN A 41 -1.08 -0.03 6.23
N TYR A 42 -1.07 1.03 7.03
CA TYR A 42 0.12 1.43 7.75
C TYR A 42 -0.26 2.22 9.01
N ASN A 43 0.69 2.33 9.92
CA ASN A 43 0.53 3.17 11.09
C ASN A 43 1.23 4.51 10.84
N ASN A 44 0.49 5.61 11.06
CA ASN A 44 1.07 6.94 10.92
C ASN A 44 1.93 7.29 12.15
N LYS A 45 2.54 8.49 12.12
CA LYS A 45 3.40 8.96 13.21
C LYS A 45 2.69 9.03 14.56
N LYS A 46 1.38 9.14 14.55
CA LYS A 46 0.58 9.20 15.77
C LYS A 46 0.15 7.83 16.28
N GLY A 47 0.61 6.76 15.64
CA GLY A 47 0.27 5.40 16.02
C GLY A 47 -1.09 4.93 15.56
N ARG A 48 -1.75 5.70 14.69
CA ARG A 48 -3.05 5.31 14.16
C ARG A 48 -2.91 4.46 12.91
N SER A 49 -3.73 3.42 12.83
CA SER A 49 -3.80 2.57 11.65
C SER A 49 -4.59 3.26 10.54
N VAL A 50 -3.98 3.37 9.37
CA VAL A 50 -4.60 3.98 8.19
C VAL A 50 -4.64 2.96 7.07
N THR A 51 -5.81 2.78 6.46
CA THR A 51 -6.00 1.86 5.35
C THR A 51 -6.43 2.63 4.11
N HIS A 52 -5.74 2.40 3.00
CA HIS A 52 -6.08 2.98 1.70
C HIS A 52 -6.50 1.86 0.75
N ARG A 53 -7.64 2.04 0.13
CA ARG A 53 -8.10 1.12 -0.90
C ARG A 53 -7.60 1.60 -2.26
N ILE A 54 -7.01 0.68 -3.02
CA ILE A 54 -6.49 0.96 -4.35
C ILE A 54 -7.30 0.15 -5.36
N GLU A 55 -7.82 0.83 -6.37
CA GLU A 55 -8.54 0.19 -7.47
C GLU A 55 -7.96 0.65 -8.80
N ASN A 56 -7.60 -0.31 -9.65
CA ASN A 56 -7.01 -0.02 -10.97
C ASN A 56 -5.81 0.90 -10.90
N GLY A 57 -4.99 0.72 -9.86
CA GLY A 57 -3.78 1.52 -9.67
C GLY A 57 -4.01 2.91 -9.10
N LYS A 58 -5.24 3.22 -8.69
CA LYS A 58 -5.58 4.53 -8.15
C LYS A 58 -6.16 4.42 -6.74
N LYS A 59 -5.79 5.36 -5.90
CA LYS A 59 -6.35 5.47 -4.57
C LYS A 59 -7.82 5.90 -4.65
N THR A 60 -8.69 5.15 -4.01
CA THR A 60 -10.11 5.48 -3.93
C THR A 60 -10.49 6.03 -2.58
#